data_170e502414550a98a4046a1feae71aac
#
_entry.id   170e502414550a98a4046a1feae71aac
#
_cell.length_a   1.000
_cell.length_b   1.000
_cell.length_c   1.000
_cell.angle_alpha   90.00
_cell.angle_beta   90.00
_cell.angle_gamma   90.00
#
_symmetry.space_group_name_H-M   'P 1'
#
loop_
_entity.id
_entity.type
_entity.pdbx_description
1 polymer ?
#
loop_
_entity_poly.entity_id
_entity_poly.type
_entity_poly.pdbx_seq_one_letter_code
_entity_poly.pdbx_strand_id
1 'polypeptide(L)'
;IDESHMNEIIAVNGSSPAYIYLFAKAMADYAKNCGIDYDKAMNLVCATLEGSAAMLRDSGEPVETLIDRVCSKGGTTIAAIDKLKEHGFYEAVLDGMDACTKRAEELGK
;
A
#
# COMPACT_ATOMS: atom_id res chain seq x y z
N ILE A 1 -11.18 -4.01 19.54
CA ILE A 1 -10.20 -5.00 19.13
C ILE A 1 -9.68 -5.75 20.34
N ASP A 2 -9.57 -7.07 20.21
CA ASP A 2 -9.15 -7.96 21.27
C ASP A 2 -7.68 -7.71 21.67
N GLU A 3 -7.40 -7.72 22.97
CA GLU A 3 -6.03 -7.54 23.48
C GLU A 3 -5.05 -8.58 22.92
N SER A 4 -5.52 -9.79 22.61
CA SER A 4 -4.66 -10.85 22.04
C SER A 4 -4.08 -10.48 20.69
N HIS A 5 -4.62 -9.45 20.03
CA HIS A 5 -4.16 -9.00 18.71
C HIS A 5 -3.49 -7.63 18.73
N MET A 6 -3.10 -7.13 19.91
CA MET A 6 -2.51 -5.79 20.01
C MET A 6 -1.21 -5.65 19.20
N ASN A 7 -0.37 -6.70 19.18
CA ASN A 7 0.89 -6.64 18.42
C ASN A 7 0.65 -6.61 16.92
N GLU A 8 -0.34 -7.37 16.44
CA GLU A 8 -0.74 -7.35 15.04
C GLU A 8 -1.34 -5.99 14.63
N ILE A 9 -2.08 -5.36 15.54
CA ILE A 9 -2.64 -4.03 15.29
C ILE A 9 -1.54 -2.98 15.15
N ILE A 10 -0.43 -3.11 15.88
CA ILE A 10 0.73 -2.24 15.68
C ILE A 10 1.20 -2.33 14.23
N ALA A 11 1.31 -3.55 13.68
CA ALA A 11 1.72 -3.75 12.30
C ALA A 11 0.70 -3.18 11.30
N VAL A 12 -0.60 -3.34 11.57
CA VAL A 12 -1.66 -2.91 10.66
C VAL A 12 -1.87 -1.39 10.70
N ASN A 13 -1.80 -0.78 11.86
CA ASN A 13 -2.19 0.62 12.04
C ASN A 13 -1.06 1.51 12.55
N GLY A 14 -0.37 1.12 13.63
CA GLY A 14 0.63 1.97 14.25
C GLY A 14 1.85 2.22 13.38
N SER A 15 2.34 1.18 12.72
CA SER A 15 3.55 1.24 11.89
C SER A 15 3.25 1.40 10.40
N SER A 16 2.03 1.11 9.97
CA SER A 16 1.67 1.10 8.56
C SER A 16 1.83 2.43 7.83
N PRO A 17 1.73 3.61 8.47
CA PRO A 17 2.03 4.85 7.76
C PRO A 17 3.40 4.85 7.09
N ALA A 18 4.41 4.24 7.73
CA ALA A 18 5.75 4.15 7.15
C ALA A 18 5.77 3.32 5.86
N TYR A 19 4.97 2.24 5.78
CA TYR A 19 4.88 1.43 4.57
C TYR A 19 4.26 2.24 3.43
N ILE A 20 3.24 3.02 3.75
CA ILE A 20 2.56 3.89 2.76
C ILE A 20 3.51 4.98 2.29
N TYR A 21 4.30 5.58 3.19
CA TYR A 21 5.30 6.58 2.80
C TYR A 21 6.35 5.98 1.86
N LEU A 22 6.80 4.76 2.13
CA LEU A 22 7.77 4.07 1.29
C LEU A 22 7.18 3.80 -0.11
N PHE A 23 5.93 3.37 -0.18
CA PHE A 23 5.24 3.14 -1.44
C PHE A 23 5.08 4.45 -2.22
N ALA A 24 4.65 5.52 -1.54
CA ALA A 24 4.52 6.84 -2.15
C ALA A 24 5.86 7.35 -2.68
N LYS A 25 6.93 7.14 -1.90
CA LYS A 25 8.28 7.50 -2.32
C LYS A 25 8.68 6.79 -3.61
N ALA A 26 8.41 5.48 -3.71
CA ALA A 26 8.76 4.73 -4.91
C ALA A 26 8.06 5.28 -6.15
N MET A 27 6.77 5.63 -6.02
CA MET A 27 6.01 6.20 -7.14
C MET A 27 6.55 7.58 -7.54
N ALA A 28 6.85 8.43 -6.57
CA ALA A 28 7.39 9.77 -6.86
C ALA A 28 8.82 9.69 -7.42
N ASP A 29 9.63 8.76 -6.93
CA ASP A 29 10.98 8.53 -7.47
C ASP A 29 10.92 8.08 -8.93
N TYR A 30 9.97 7.21 -9.25
CA TYR A 30 9.76 6.77 -10.64
C TYR A 30 9.45 7.98 -11.53
N ALA A 31 8.53 8.84 -11.10
CA ALA A 31 8.17 10.04 -11.86
C ALA A 31 9.38 10.96 -12.04
N LYS A 32 10.16 11.16 -10.99
CA LYS A 32 11.37 11.99 -11.04
C LYS A 32 12.36 11.43 -12.07
N ASN A 33 12.55 10.12 -12.09
CA ASN A 33 13.45 9.46 -13.06
C ASN A 33 12.97 9.65 -14.49
N CYS A 34 11.68 9.88 -14.70
CA CYS A 34 11.09 10.17 -16.01
C CYS A 34 11.09 11.66 -16.35
N GLY A 35 11.67 12.51 -15.50
CA GLY A 35 11.73 13.95 -15.75
C GLY A 35 10.53 14.73 -15.23
N ILE A 36 9.68 14.11 -14.42
CA ILE A 36 8.53 14.79 -13.80
C ILE A 36 8.96 15.36 -12.46
N ASP A 37 8.52 16.58 -12.15
CA ASP A 37 8.83 17.22 -10.88
C ASP A 37 8.36 16.34 -9.70
N TYR A 38 9.25 16.09 -8.75
CA TYR A 38 8.99 15.21 -7.61
C TYR A 38 7.79 15.70 -6.79
N ASP A 39 7.73 16.98 -6.48
CA ASP A 39 6.66 17.52 -5.64
C ASP A 39 5.30 17.44 -6.33
N LYS A 40 5.25 17.68 -7.63
CA LYS A 40 4.02 17.52 -8.40
C LYS A 40 3.58 16.06 -8.43
N ALA A 41 4.52 15.15 -8.62
CA ALA A 41 4.23 13.72 -8.60
C ALA A 41 3.71 13.29 -7.23
N MET A 42 4.33 13.77 -6.16
CA MET A 42 3.89 13.44 -4.80
C MET A 42 2.47 13.94 -4.54
N ASN A 43 2.12 15.14 -5.02
CA ASN A 43 0.75 15.63 -4.89
C ASN A 43 -0.26 14.74 -5.61
N LEU A 44 0.08 14.23 -6.80
CA LEU A 44 -0.77 13.28 -7.52
C LEU A 44 -0.91 11.97 -6.77
N VAL A 45 0.19 11.47 -6.19
CA VAL A 45 0.16 10.25 -5.38
C VAL A 45 -0.73 10.44 -4.16
N CYS A 46 -0.64 11.58 -3.49
CA CYS A 46 -1.49 11.88 -2.32
C CYS A 46 -2.97 11.89 -2.70
N ALA A 47 -3.31 12.50 -3.82
CA ALA A 47 -4.69 12.51 -4.31
C ALA A 47 -5.20 11.09 -4.57
N THR A 48 -4.35 10.24 -5.16
CA THR A 48 -4.67 8.83 -5.40
C THR A 48 -4.87 8.08 -4.09
N LEU A 49 -4.00 8.29 -3.11
CA LEU A 49 -4.12 7.66 -1.79
C LEU A 49 -5.43 8.06 -1.10
N GLU A 50 -5.76 9.35 -1.12
CA GLU A 50 -7.00 9.85 -0.53
C GLU A 50 -8.23 9.24 -1.21
N GLY A 51 -8.26 9.26 -2.54
CA GLY A 51 -9.37 8.70 -3.31
C GLY A 51 -9.49 7.19 -3.13
N SER A 52 -8.38 6.49 -3.10
CA SER A 52 -8.36 5.04 -2.90
C SER A 52 -8.85 4.68 -1.50
N ALA A 53 -8.43 5.43 -0.48
CA ALA A 53 -8.88 5.21 0.89
C ALA A 53 -10.41 5.37 0.98
N ALA A 54 -10.95 6.41 0.35
CA ALA A 54 -12.39 6.64 0.32
C ALA A 54 -13.13 5.50 -0.37
N MET A 55 -12.61 5.00 -1.49
CA MET A 55 -13.23 3.88 -2.21
C MET A 55 -13.22 2.60 -1.37
N LEU A 56 -12.09 2.31 -0.72
CA LEU A 56 -11.97 1.13 0.14
C LEU A 56 -12.95 1.18 1.31
N ARG A 57 -13.12 2.36 1.90
CA ARG A 57 -13.96 2.52 3.08
C ARG A 57 -15.45 2.62 2.73
N ASP A 58 -15.78 3.40 1.68
CA ASP A 58 -17.15 3.89 1.47
C ASP A 58 -17.88 3.27 0.28
N SER A 59 -17.18 2.57 -0.63
CA SER A 59 -17.82 2.05 -1.85
C SER A 59 -18.78 0.88 -1.61
N GLY A 60 -18.58 0.13 -0.53
CA GLY A 60 -19.32 -1.10 -0.27
C GLY A 60 -18.91 -2.27 -1.15
N GLU A 61 -17.87 -2.09 -1.98
CA GLU A 61 -17.42 -3.13 -2.90
C GLU A 61 -16.25 -3.93 -2.33
N PRO A 62 -16.13 -5.23 -2.65
CA PRO A 62 -14.93 -5.99 -2.31
C PRO A 62 -13.69 -5.38 -2.95
N VAL A 63 -12.53 -5.52 -2.30
CA VAL A 63 -11.29 -4.93 -2.80
C VAL A 63 -10.91 -5.47 -4.18
N GLU A 64 -11.18 -6.75 -4.43
CA GLU A 64 -10.91 -7.39 -5.73
C GLU A 64 -11.70 -6.73 -6.85
N THR A 65 -12.94 -6.36 -6.57
CA THR A 65 -13.80 -5.66 -7.55
C THR A 65 -13.23 -4.28 -7.87
N LEU A 66 -12.73 -3.56 -6.85
CA LEU A 66 -12.11 -2.25 -7.07
C LEU A 66 -10.86 -2.37 -7.94
N ILE A 67 -10.03 -3.38 -7.69
CA ILE A 67 -8.84 -3.63 -8.52
C ILE A 67 -9.26 -3.93 -9.97
N ASP A 68 -10.23 -4.81 -10.15
CA ASP A 68 -10.69 -5.22 -11.48
C ASP A 68 -11.25 -4.05 -12.29
N ARG A 69 -11.97 -3.13 -11.64
CA ARG A 69 -12.51 -1.96 -12.33
C ARG A 69 -11.41 -1.09 -12.93
N VAL A 70 -10.32 -0.88 -12.19
CA VAL A 70 -9.18 -0.10 -12.71
C VAL A 70 -8.48 -0.89 -13.82
N CYS A 71 -8.29 -2.17 -13.63
CA CYS A 71 -7.63 -3.03 -14.61
C CYS A 71 -8.41 -3.14 -15.93
N SER A 72 -9.74 -3.11 -15.86
CA SER A 72 -10.60 -3.28 -17.06
C SER A 72 -10.56 -2.08 -18.00
N LYS A 73 -10.05 -0.92 -17.55
CA LYS A 73 -10.03 0.31 -18.35
C LYS A 73 -8.87 0.38 -19.33
N GLY A 74 -7.93 -0.55 -19.29
CA GLY A 74 -6.81 -0.58 -20.22
C GLY A 74 -5.70 -1.49 -19.74
N GLY A 75 -4.85 -1.91 -20.65
CA GLY A 75 -3.78 -2.84 -20.37
C GLY A 75 -2.65 -2.30 -19.50
N THR A 76 -2.57 -0.98 -19.32
CA THR A 76 -1.49 -0.36 -18.53
C THR A 76 -1.53 -0.79 -17.07
N THR A 77 -2.73 -0.81 -16.46
CA THR A 77 -2.88 -1.19 -15.06
C THR A 77 -2.58 -2.68 -14.86
N ILE A 78 -3.10 -3.52 -15.75
CA ILE A 78 -2.84 -4.98 -15.69
C ILE A 78 -1.34 -5.24 -15.76
N ALA A 79 -0.63 -4.58 -16.69
CA ALA A 79 0.80 -4.75 -16.84
C ALA A 79 1.55 -4.38 -15.55
N ALA A 80 1.16 -3.30 -14.90
CA ALA A 80 1.76 -2.88 -13.64
C ALA A 80 1.48 -3.88 -12.52
N ILE A 81 0.22 -4.30 -12.37
CA ILE A 81 -0.18 -5.24 -11.32
C ILE A 81 0.55 -6.58 -11.49
N ASP A 82 0.64 -7.07 -12.74
CA ASP A 82 1.33 -8.33 -13.03
C ASP A 82 2.81 -8.24 -12.63
N LYS A 83 3.46 -7.12 -12.91
CA LYS A 83 4.85 -6.92 -12.54
C LYS A 83 5.04 -6.85 -11.02
N LEU A 84 4.13 -6.17 -10.32
CA LEU A 84 4.16 -6.12 -8.85
C LEU A 84 4.01 -7.52 -8.25
N LYS A 85 3.09 -8.33 -8.79
CA LYS A 85 2.90 -9.71 -8.34
C LYS A 85 4.14 -10.57 -8.63
N GLU A 86 4.73 -10.39 -9.80
CA GLU A 86 5.95 -11.12 -10.18
C GLU A 86 7.08 -10.85 -9.19
N HIS A 87 7.20 -9.62 -8.69
CA HIS A 87 8.21 -9.24 -7.70
C HIS A 87 7.79 -9.52 -6.27
N GLY A 88 6.67 -10.19 -6.06
CA GLY A 88 6.25 -10.61 -4.73
C GLY A 88 5.74 -9.49 -3.83
N PHE A 89 5.11 -8.46 -4.40
CA PHE A 89 4.63 -7.30 -3.63
C PHE A 89 3.70 -7.71 -2.50
N TYR A 90 2.71 -8.56 -2.78
CA TYR A 90 1.74 -9.02 -1.78
C TYR A 90 2.46 -9.73 -0.63
N GLU A 91 3.32 -10.68 -0.97
CA GLU A 91 4.07 -11.47 0.01
C GLU A 91 5.04 -10.60 0.80
N ALA A 92 5.65 -9.61 0.15
CA ALA A 92 6.56 -8.67 0.84
C ALA A 92 5.82 -7.87 1.92
N VAL A 93 4.58 -7.44 1.63
CA VAL A 93 3.77 -6.72 2.62
C VAL A 93 3.47 -7.62 3.82
N LEU A 94 3.05 -8.88 3.56
CA LEU A 94 2.76 -9.83 4.63
C LEU A 94 4.01 -10.09 5.49
N ASP A 95 5.15 -10.29 4.85
CA ASP A 95 6.41 -10.56 5.54
C ASP A 95 6.86 -9.35 6.38
N GLY A 96 6.70 -8.15 5.85
CA GLY A 96 7.05 -6.94 6.58
C GLY A 96 6.19 -6.76 7.83
N MET A 97 4.90 -7.00 7.70
CA MET A 97 3.97 -6.89 8.84
C MET A 97 4.26 -7.97 9.89
N ASP A 98 4.59 -9.18 9.45
CA ASP A 98 4.97 -10.26 10.36
C ASP A 98 6.23 -9.90 11.16
N ALA A 99 7.23 -9.34 10.50
CA ALA A 99 8.45 -8.87 11.16
C ALA A 99 8.15 -7.78 12.20
N CYS A 100 7.24 -6.86 11.86
CA CYS A 100 6.81 -5.81 12.76
C CYS A 100 6.12 -6.39 14.01
N THR A 101 5.23 -7.36 13.83
CA THR A 101 4.52 -8.02 14.91
C THR A 101 5.50 -8.75 15.83
N LYS A 102 6.44 -9.49 15.26
CA LYS A 102 7.47 -10.21 16.04
C LYS A 102 8.32 -9.25 16.86
N ARG A 103 8.69 -8.11 16.27
CA ARG A 103 9.48 -7.12 17.01
C ARG A 103 8.68 -6.51 18.14
N ALA A 104 7.38 -6.25 17.92
CA ALA A 104 6.49 -5.75 18.96
C ALA A 104 6.40 -6.76 20.12
N GLU A 105 6.32 -8.05 19.82
CA GLU A 105 6.31 -9.10 20.84
C GLU A 105 7.61 -9.10 21.65
N GLU A 106 8.75 -8.97 20.98
CA GLU A 106 10.05 -8.92 21.65
C GLU A 106 10.14 -7.73 22.61
N LEU A 107 9.68 -6.56 22.18
CA LEU A 107 9.73 -5.35 22.98
C LEU A 107 8.74 -5.38 24.14
N GLY A 108 7.70 -6.17 24.04
CA GLY A 108 6.68 -6.31 25.09
C GLY A 108 7.04 -7.27 26.21
N LYS A 109 8.16 -7.99 26.10
CA LYS A 109 8.60 -8.96 27.11
C LYS A 109 9.40 -8.33 28.24
#